data_3fa965771d8b727bfb2278821cf98d26
#
_entry.id   3fa965771d8b727bfb2278821cf98d26
#
_cell.length_a   1.000
_cell.length_b   1.000
_cell.length_c   1.000
_cell.angle_alpha   90.00
_cell.angle_beta   90.00
_cell.angle_gamma   90.00
#
_symmetry.space_group_name_H-M   'P 1'
#
loop_
_entity.id
_entity.type
_entity.pdbx_description
1 polymer ?
#
loop_
_entity_poly.entity_id
_entity_poly.type
_entity_poly.pdbx_seq_one_letter_code
_entity_poly.pdbx_strand_id
1 'polypeptide(L)'
;MAGTGKAHLRNTDDVLLRVEDLVVEFPIGRTGLKVNAVSGISFDVLKGETLGIVGESGCGKSTTGRAIMQLPSPTSGSIVFNGTDLTTLSGEAMREARTKIQMIFQDPISSLNPRRNVRDIVLEPLSIWNRGTKAEQLATVDKILEHVGIDPERAAESKPHQFSGGQCQRISIARSLVLNPQMIICDEPVSALDVSVQAQVVNLLEDLKKEFGLTLIFIAHD
;
A
#
# COMPACT_ATOMS: atom_id res chain seq x y z
N MET A 1 14.14 17.02 17.67
CA MET A 1 13.19 18.15 17.44
C MET A 1 12.24 17.69 16.36
N ALA A 2 10.96 17.61 16.65
CA ALA A 2 9.96 17.41 15.60
C ALA A 2 10.03 18.65 14.67
N GLY A 3 10.20 18.43 13.38
CA GLY A 3 10.14 19.51 12.40
C GLY A 3 8.78 20.20 12.43
N THR A 4 8.66 21.33 11.72
CA THR A 4 7.42 22.13 11.66
C THR A 4 6.24 21.39 11.01
N GLY A 5 6.39 20.12 10.63
CA GLY A 5 5.37 19.31 9.95
C GLY A 5 5.06 19.69 8.49
N LYS A 6 5.78 20.67 7.94
CA LYS A 6 5.51 21.25 6.59
C LYS A 6 6.70 21.15 5.63
N ALA A 7 7.66 20.25 5.89
CA ALA A 7 8.96 20.26 5.22
C ALA A 7 8.96 19.92 3.72
N HIS A 8 7.87 19.38 3.14
CA HIS A 8 7.84 18.86 1.78
C HIS A 8 6.62 19.27 0.96
N LEU A 9 6.04 20.42 1.22
CA LEU A 9 5.00 20.95 0.33
C LEU A 9 5.65 21.67 -0.85
N ARG A 10 5.47 21.13 -2.06
CA ARG A 10 6.01 21.65 -3.31
C ARG A 10 4.91 22.33 -4.13
N ASN A 11 5.23 23.42 -4.78
CA ASN A 11 4.31 24.11 -5.68
C ASN A 11 4.58 23.69 -7.13
N THR A 12 4.06 22.50 -7.52
CA THR A 12 4.20 21.94 -8.86
C THR A 12 2.95 21.14 -9.22
N ASP A 13 2.64 21.05 -10.51
CA ASP A 13 1.49 20.28 -11.04
C ASP A 13 1.71 18.74 -11.00
N ASP A 14 2.96 18.31 -10.73
CA ASP A 14 3.32 16.88 -10.70
C ASP A 14 3.00 16.20 -9.36
N VAL A 15 2.38 16.90 -8.42
CA VAL A 15 1.97 16.32 -7.13
C VAL A 15 0.87 15.28 -7.36
N LEU A 16 1.15 14.02 -7.03
CA LEU A 16 0.17 12.93 -7.07
C LEU A 16 -0.64 12.85 -5.77
N LEU A 17 0.04 12.97 -4.62
CA LEU A 17 -0.56 12.97 -3.30
C LEU A 17 -0.14 14.22 -2.54
N ARG A 18 -1.11 14.89 -1.91
CA ARG A 18 -0.87 15.97 -0.93
C ARG A 18 -1.62 15.69 0.34
N VAL A 19 -0.90 15.68 1.43
CA VAL A 19 -1.41 15.52 2.79
C VAL A 19 -1.16 16.84 3.52
N GLU A 20 -2.19 17.45 4.11
CA GLU A 20 -2.08 18.72 4.82
C GLU A 20 -2.74 18.62 6.20
N ASP A 21 -1.96 19.02 7.22
CA ASP A 21 -2.35 19.10 8.63
C ASP A 21 -3.06 17.84 9.15
N LEU A 22 -2.58 16.65 8.72
CA LEU A 22 -3.18 15.36 9.03
C LEU A 22 -3.11 15.06 10.52
N VAL A 23 -4.26 14.85 11.13
CA VAL A 23 -4.42 14.42 12.53
C VAL A 23 -5.19 13.12 12.59
N VAL A 24 -4.68 12.15 13.35
CA VAL A 24 -5.37 10.89 13.64
C VAL A 24 -5.35 10.64 15.13
N GLU A 25 -6.54 10.59 15.73
CA GLU A 25 -6.75 10.33 17.15
C GLU A 25 -7.55 9.05 17.34
N PHE A 26 -7.17 8.27 18.35
CA PHE A 26 -7.91 7.08 18.77
C PHE A 26 -8.50 7.28 20.18
N PRO A 27 -9.79 7.03 20.42
CA PRO A 27 -10.38 7.11 21.73
C PRO A 27 -9.87 5.98 22.66
N ILE A 28 -9.59 6.30 23.92
CA ILE A 28 -9.20 5.32 24.95
C ILE A 28 -10.46 4.86 25.69
N GLY A 29 -11.02 3.74 25.26
CA GLY A 29 -12.22 3.18 25.89
C GLY A 29 -13.36 4.20 25.98
N ARG A 30 -14.00 4.31 27.16
CA ARG A 30 -15.07 5.27 27.46
C ARG A 30 -14.62 6.45 28.34
N THR A 31 -13.31 6.70 28.44
CA THR A 31 -12.74 7.68 29.37
C THR A 31 -12.82 9.13 28.89
N GLY A 32 -13.16 9.36 27.62
CA GLY A 32 -13.07 10.67 26.96
C GLY A 32 -11.63 11.08 26.59
N LEU A 33 -10.62 10.30 26.98
CA LEU A 33 -9.23 10.52 26.60
C LEU A 33 -8.97 9.97 25.19
N LYS A 34 -7.99 10.56 24.49
CA LYS A 34 -7.58 10.16 23.14
C LYS A 34 -6.07 10.00 23.07
N VAL A 35 -5.61 9.09 22.22
CA VAL A 35 -4.21 8.97 21.81
C VAL A 35 -4.05 9.67 20.47
N ASN A 36 -3.13 10.65 20.41
CA ASN A 36 -2.74 11.30 19.17
C ASN A 36 -1.71 10.42 18.46
N ALA A 37 -2.15 9.63 17.48
CA ALA A 37 -1.26 8.78 16.69
C ALA A 37 -0.54 9.57 15.58
N VAL A 38 -1.18 10.60 15.04
CA VAL A 38 -0.60 11.54 14.07
C VAL A 38 -1.04 12.96 14.45
N SER A 39 -0.08 13.89 14.56
CA SER A 39 -0.31 15.21 15.13
C SER A 39 0.06 16.33 14.16
N GLY A 40 -0.74 16.55 13.11
CA GLY A 40 -0.62 17.70 12.21
C GLY A 40 0.60 17.62 11.29
N ILE A 41 0.73 16.54 10.51
CA ILE A 41 1.80 16.41 9.51
C ILE A 41 1.32 16.86 8.13
N SER A 42 2.23 17.46 7.36
CA SER A 42 1.96 17.88 5.98
C SER A 42 3.13 17.48 5.08
N PHE A 43 2.84 16.88 3.94
CA PHE A 43 3.81 16.49 2.91
C PHE A 43 3.10 16.24 1.58
N ASP A 44 3.88 16.19 0.51
CA ASP A 44 3.41 15.74 -0.79
C ASP A 44 4.33 14.66 -1.39
N VAL A 45 3.80 13.96 -2.39
CA VAL A 45 4.52 12.95 -3.17
C VAL A 45 4.28 13.22 -4.65
N LEU A 46 5.36 13.33 -5.43
CA LEU A 46 5.27 13.55 -6.88
C LEU A 46 4.99 12.23 -7.60
N LYS A 47 4.46 12.33 -8.81
CA LYS A 47 4.31 11.17 -9.71
C LYS A 47 5.67 10.50 -9.97
N GLY A 48 5.74 9.18 -9.79
CA GLY A 48 6.96 8.40 -9.98
C GLY A 48 8.01 8.57 -8.87
N GLU A 49 7.72 9.30 -7.79
CA GLU A 49 8.61 9.45 -6.64
C GLU A 49 8.58 8.23 -5.72
N THR A 50 9.64 8.03 -4.93
CA THR A 50 9.63 7.18 -3.74
C THR A 50 9.84 8.08 -2.52
N LEU A 51 8.80 8.21 -1.69
CA LEU A 51 8.88 8.91 -0.40
C LEU A 51 9.16 7.91 0.72
N GLY A 52 10.28 8.08 1.43
CA GLY A 52 10.56 7.33 2.66
C GLY A 52 9.95 7.98 3.89
N ILE A 53 9.19 7.23 4.69
CA ILE A 53 8.72 7.61 6.03
C ILE A 53 9.46 6.76 7.05
N VAL A 54 10.38 7.38 7.79
CA VAL A 54 11.26 6.70 8.74
C VAL A 54 11.04 7.26 10.15
N GLY A 55 11.21 6.44 11.16
CA GLY A 55 11.11 6.85 12.56
C GLY A 55 10.94 5.66 13.51
N GLU A 56 10.97 5.93 14.81
CA GLU A 56 10.86 4.91 15.85
C GLU A 56 9.53 4.16 15.82
N SER A 57 9.50 2.98 16.47
CA SER A 57 8.26 2.20 16.60
C SER A 57 7.20 2.99 17.37
N GLY A 58 5.95 2.93 16.89
CA GLY A 58 4.84 3.61 17.55
C GLY A 58 4.73 5.12 17.27
N CYS A 59 5.61 5.74 16.47
CA CYS A 59 5.53 7.18 16.16
C CYS A 59 4.45 7.55 15.12
N GLY A 60 3.59 6.60 14.68
CA GLY A 60 2.46 6.89 13.79
C GLY A 60 2.69 6.65 12.29
N LYS A 61 3.82 6.08 11.87
CA LYS A 61 4.13 5.82 10.45
C LYS A 61 3.05 4.98 9.74
N SER A 62 2.78 3.78 10.26
CA SER A 62 1.75 2.89 9.71
C SER A 62 0.35 3.51 9.81
N THR A 63 0.09 4.28 10.86
CA THR A 63 -1.16 5.03 10.99
C THR A 63 -1.30 6.08 9.90
N THR A 64 -0.22 6.79 9.55
CA THR A 64 -0.19 7.74 8.43
C THR A 64 -0.52 7.05 7.11
N GLY A 65 0.17 5.93 6.80
CA GLY A 65 -0.10 5.17 5.57
C GLY A 65 -1.54 4.68 5.48
N ARG A 66 -2.09 4.16 6.58
CA ARG A 66 -3.49 3.71 6.63
C ARG A 66 -4.49 4.85 6.56
N ALA A 67 -4.19 6.02 7.15
CA ALA A 67 -5.05 7.20 7.07
C ALA A 67 -5.14 7.74 5.63
N ILE A 68 -4.06 7.66 4.84
CA ILE A 68 -4.10 7.95 3.41
C ILE A 68 -5.12 7.06 2.69
N MET A 69 -5.20 5.79 3.07
CA MET A 69 -6.21 4.85 2.57
C MET A 69 -7.60 5.05 3.20
N GLN A 70 -7.80 6.03 4.08
CA GLN A 70 -9.01 6.20 4.90
C GLN A 70 -9.34 4.96 5.75
N LEU A 71 -8.32 4.37 6.40
CA LEU A 71 -8.39 3.15 7.22
C LEU A 71 -7.58 3.29 8.53
N PRO A 72 -8.01 4.12 9.51
CA PRO A 72 -9.27 4.90 9.62
C PRO A 72 -9.24 6.21 8.84
N SER A 73 -10.42 6.84 8.71
CA SER A 73 -10.50 8.23 8.28
C SER A 73 -9.80 9.13 9.29
N PRO A 74 -9.08 10.18 8.84
CA PRO A 74 -8.41 11.12 9.74
C PRO A 74 -9.41 11.89 10.61
N THR A 75 -8.94 12.36 11.77
CA THR A 75 -9.72 13.22 12.67
C THR A 75 -9.85 14.62 12.09
N SER A 76 -8.80 15.13 11.45
CA SER A 76 -8.77 16.39 10.72
C SER A 76 -7.62 16.41 9.70
N GLY A 77 -7.57 17.46 8.89
CA GLY A 77 -6.64 17.61 7.77
C GLY A 77 -7.27 17.15 6.45
N SER A 78 -6.50 17.26 5.37
CA SER A 78 -6.93 16.86 4.03
C SER A 78 -5.94 15.90 3.38
N ILE A 79 -6.46 15.05 2.49
CA ILE A 79 -5.67 14.08 1.72
C ILE A 79 -6.13 14.17 0.27
N VAL A 80 -5.40 14.91 -0.54
CA VAL A 80 -5.72 15.10 -1.96
C VAL A 80 -4.87 14.14 -2.79
N PHE A 81 -5.51 13.24 -3.50
CA PHE A 81 -4.88 12.29 -4.42
C PHE A 81 -5.36 12.54 -5.84
N ASN A 82 -4.43 12.80 -6.75
CA ASN A 82 -4.70 13.10 -8.16
C ASN A 82 -5.81 14.16 -8.32
N GLY A 83 -5.72 15.24 -7.52
CA GLY A 83 -6.67 16.36 -7.52
C GLY A 83 -7.99 16.12 -6.78
N THR A 84 -8.21 14.93 -6.21
CA THR A 84 -9.44 14.60 -5.47
C THR A 84 -9.17 14.46 -3.98
N ASP A 85 -9.90 15.19 -3.14
CA ASP A 85 -9.79 15.05 -1.69
C ASP A 85 -10.49 13.77 -1.22
N LEU A 86 -9.69 12.80 -0.77
CA LEU A 86 -10.15 11.50 -0.30
C LEU A 86 -10.98 11.60 0.98
N THR A 87 -10.79 12.64 1.80
CA THR A 87 -11.51 12.82 3.07
C THR A 87 -12.99 13.15 2.85
N THR A 88 -13.34 13.62 1.66
CA THR A 88 -14.72 13.95 1.27
C THR A 88 -15.45 12.79 0.60
N LEU A 89 -14.72 11.72 0.22
CA LEU A 89 -15.29 10.58 -0.48
C LEU A 89 -15.93 9.58 0.48
N SER A 90 -16.96 8.91 0.00
CA SER A 90 -17.62 7.81 0.71
C SER A 90 -18.15 6.76 -0.28
N GLY A 91 -18.57 5.61 0.23
CA GLY A 91 -19.23 4.57 -0.57
C GLY A 91 -18.40 4.13 -1.79
N GLU A 92 -19.03 4.11 -2.96
CA GLU A 92 -18.44 3.61 -4.20
C GLU A 92 -17.28 4.49 -4.69
N ALA A 93 -17.39 5.83 -4.56
CA ALA A 93 -16.32 6.75 -4.97
C ALA A 93 -15.01 6.48 -4.20
N MET A 94 -15.09 6.22 -2.89
CA MET A 94 -13.92 5.84 -2.08
C MET A 94 -13.39 4.46 -2.48
N ARG A 95 -14.27 3.49 -2.75
CA ARG A 95 -13.85 2.16 -3.22
C ARG A 95 -13.09 2.26 -4.54
N GLU A 96 -13.59 3.07 -5.50
CA GLU A 96 -12.91 3.30 -6.76
C GLU A 96 -11.56 3.99 -6.58
N ALA A 97 -11.45 5.03 -5.75
CA ALA A 97 -10.19 5.69 -5.44
C ALA A 97 -9.14 4.69 -4.90
N ARG A 98 -9.55 3.74 -4.06
CA ARG A 98 -8.68 2.69 -3.52
C ARG A 98 -8.17 1.70 -4.58
N THR A 99 -8.77 1.61 -5.76
CA THR A 99 -8.18 0.82 -6.86
C THR A 99 -6.90 1.45 -7.41
N LYS A 100 -6.76 2.76 -7.28
CA LYS A 100 -5.61 3.54 -7.76
C LYS A 100 -4.52 3.69 -6.71
N ILE A 101 -4.85 3.44 -5.43
CA ILE A 101 -3.91 3.45 -4.30
C ILE A 101 -4.01 2.08 -3.64
N GLN A 102 -2.90 1.36 -3.57
CA GLN A 102 -2.85 0.04 -2.94
C GLN A 102 -1.89 0.05 -1.75
N MET A 103 -2.01 -0.95 -0.88
CA MET A 103 -1.17 -1.06 0.30
C MET A 103 -0.61 -2.48 0.44
N ILE A 104 0.69 -2.56 0.67
CA ILE A 104 1.40 -3.78 1.05
C ILE A 104 1.59 -3.71 2.56
N PHE A 105 1.07 -4.71 3.28
CA PHE A 105 1.10 -4.75 4.75
C PHE A 105 2.37 -5.41 5.28
N GLN A 106 2.70 -5.10 6.52
CA GLN A 106 3.87 -5.59 7.24
C GLN A 106 3.94 -7.12 7.34
N ASP A 107 2.82 -7.78 7.56
CA ASP A 107 2.74 -9.25 7.61
C ASP A 107 2.08 -9.79 6.34
N PRO A 108 2.89 -10.31 5.38
CA PRO A 108 2.36 -10.84 4.14
C PRO A 108 1.50 -12.09 4.35
N ILE A 109 1.83 -12.93 5.35
CA ILE A 109 1.13 -14.21 5.55
C ILE A 109 -0.28 -13.96 6.06
N SER A 110 -0.45 -13.10 7.08
CA SER A 110 -1.79 -12.77 7.60
C SER A 110 -2.65 -11.99 6.60
N SER A 111 -2.02 -11.30 5.65
CA SER A 111 -2.72 -10.55 4.60
C SER A 111 -3.34 -11.42 3.50
N LEU A 112 -2.90 -12.67 3.37
CA LEU A 112 -3.36 -13.61 2.34
C LEU A 112 -4.39 -14.60 2.92
N ASN A 113 -5.47 -14.86 2.19
CA ASN A 113 -6.48 -15.84 2.62
C ASN A 113 -5.90 -17.27 2.58
N PRO A 114 -5.70 -17.95 3.74
CA PRO A 114 -5.02 -19.25 3.80
C PRO A 114 -5.82 -20.40 3.19
N ARG A 115 -7.10 -20.17 2.87
CA ARG A 115 -8.00 -21.20 2.31
C ARG A 115 -8.04 -21.21 0.78
N ARG A 116 -7.58 -20.14 0.14
CA ARG A 116 -7.60 -19.98 -1.33
C ARG A 116 -6.23 -20.29 -1.92
N ASN A 117 -6.22 -20.70 -3.17
CA ASN A 117 -4.99 -20.82 -3.93
C ASN A 117 -4.42 -19.43 -4.26
N VAL A 118 -3.10 -19.34 -4.41
CA VAL A 118 -2.40 -18.08 -4.62
C VAL A 118 -2.90 -17.34 -5.87
N ARG A 119 -3.10 -18.08 -6.98
CA ARG A 119 -3.64 -17.49 -8.21
C ARG A 119 -5.00 -16.85 -8.00
N ASP A 120 -5.88 -17.49 -7.22
CA ASP A 120 -7.21 -16.96 -6.90
C ASP A 120 -7.15 -15.72 -6.00
N ILE A 121 -6.17 -15.65 -5.09
CA ILE A 121 -5.95 -14.49 -4.23
C ILE A 121 -5.55 -13.26 -5.07
N VAL A 122 -4.66 -13.45 -6.04
CA VAL A 122 -4.22 -12.36 -6.93
C VAL A 122 -5.32 -11.99 -7.94
N LEU A 123 -6.15 -12.95 -8.35
CA LEU A 123 -7.27 -12.75 -9.26
C LEU A 123 -8.44 -11.98 -8.63
N GLU A 124 -8.64 -12.11 -7.32
CA GLU A 124 -9.82 -11.61 -6.62
C GLU A 124 -10.14 -10.13 -6.88
N PRO A 125 -9.16 -9.18 -6.85
CA PRO A 125 -9.43 -7.77 -7.14
C PRO A 125 -10.02 -7.56 -8.55
N LEU A 126 -9.49 -8.24 -9.58
CA LEU A 126 -10.01 -8.14 -10.95
C LEU A 126 -11.44 -8.65 -11.05
N SER A 127 -11.74 -9.74 -10.34
CA SER A 127 -13.08 -10.33 -10.32
C SER A 127 -14.11 -9.43 -9.63
N ILE A 128 -13.74 -8.81 -8.48
CA ILE A 128 -14.60 -7.88 -7.73
C ILE A 128 -14.95 -6.65 -8.58
N TRP A 129 -13.98 -6.15 -9.34
CA TRP A 129 -14.14 -4.95 -10.16
C TRP A 129 -14.56 -5.25 -11.60
N ASN A 130 -14.84 -6.51 -11.94
CA ASN A 130 -15.23 -6.95 -13.29
C ASN A 130 -14.30 -6.39 -14.40
N ARG A 131 -12.99 -6.42 -14.15
CA ARG A 131 -11.96 -5.90 -15.08
C ARG A 131 -11.64 -6.92 -16.17
N GLY A 132 -12.37 -6.87 -17.28
CA GLY A 132 -12.20 -7.79 -18.42
C GLY A 132 -12.89 -9.15 -18.26
N THR A 133 -12.74 -9.99 -19.27
CA THR A 133 -13.23 -11.37 -19.28
C THR A 133 -12.40 -12.26 -18.35
N LYS A 134 -12.93 -13.42 -18.01
CA LYS A 134 -12.21 -14.39 -17.16
C LYS A 134 -10.86 -14.80 -17.74
N ALA A 135 -10.77 -14.95 -19.07
CA ALA A 135 -9.53 -15.29 -19.75
C ALA A 135 -8.50 -14.17 -19.66
N GLU A 136 -8.91 -12.91 -19.89
CA GLU A 136 -8.05 -11.74 -19.75
C GLU A 136 -7.58 -11.53 -18.31
N GLN A 137 -8.46 -11.73 -17.33
CA GLN A 137 -8.10 -11.67 -15.91
C GLN A 137 -7.02 -12.70 -15.56
N LEU A 138 -7.18 -13.96 -15.99
CA LEU A 138 -6.20 -15.01 -15.75
C LEU A 138 -4.86 -14.69 -16.42
N ALA A 139 -4.87 -14.27 -17.68
CA ALA A 139 -3.65 -13.88 -18.39
C ALA A 139 -2.92 -12.71 -17.69
N THR A 140 -3.68 -11.73 -17.16
CA THR A 140 -3.11 -10.62 -16.39
C THR A 140 -2.46 -11.11 -15.09
N VAL A 141 -3.14 -12.00 -14.37
CA VAL A 141 -2.63 -12.57 -13.12
C VAL A 141 -1.36 -13.37 -13.36
N ASP A 142 -1.36 -14.24 -14.37
CA ASP A 142 -0.20 -15.08 -14.69
C ASP A 142 1.02 -14.23 -15.06
N LYS A 143 0.83 -13.21 -15.88
CA LYS A 143 1.88 -12.25 -16.22
C LYS A 143 2.45 -11.53 -14.98
N ILE A 144 1.59 -11.08 -14.07
CA ILE A 144 2.04 -10.39 -12.84
C ILE A 144 2.76 -11.35 -11.89
N LEU A 145 2.28 -12.61 -11.76
CA LEU A 145 2.97 -13.63 -10.97
C LEU A 145 4.38 -13.89 -11.51
N GLU A 146 4.56 -13.99 -12.83
CA GLU A 146 5.87 -14.11 -13.48
C GLU A 146 6.79 -12.91 -13.16
N HIS A 147 6.26 -11.67 -13.23
CA HIS A 147 7.02 -10.46 -12.89
C HIS A 147 7.55 -10.44 -11.46
N VAL A 148 6.79 -10.99 -10.52
CA VAL A 148 7.25 -11.10 -9.12
C VAL A 148 8.04 -12.40 -8.86
N GLY A 149 8.32 -13.21 -9.88
CA GLY A 149 9.09 -14.45 -9.78
C GLY A 149 8.35 -15.60 -9.10
N ILE A 150 7.04 -15.67 -9.27
CA ILE A 150 6.18 -16.77 -8.81
C ILE A 150 5.66 -17.52 -10.02
N ASP A 151 5.86 -18.84 -10.04
CA ASP A 151 5.35 -19.72 -11.08
C ASP A 151 3.81 -19.75 -11.06
N PRO A 152 3.13 -19.35 -12.17
CA PRO A 152 1.67 -19.34 -12.26
C PRO A 152 1.01 -20.72 -12.11
N GLU A 153 1.64 -21.79 -12.61
CA GLU A 153 1.10 -23.15 -12.49
C GLU A 153 1.10 -23.58 -11.02
N ARG A 154 2.22 -23.38 -10.33
CA ARG A 154 2.30 -23.64 -8.89
C ARG A 154 1.32 -22.76 -8.10
N ALA A 155 1.15 -21.49 -8.47
CA ALA A 155 0.21 -20.58 -7.83
C ALA A 155 -1.25 -21.01 -8.00
N ALA A 156 -1.59 -21.69 -9.10
CA ALA A 156 -2.93 -22.21 -9.36
C ALA A 156 -3.29 -23.39 -8.46
N GLU A 157 -2.31 -24.17 -8.00
CA GLU A 157 -2.52 -25.40 -7.24
C GLU A 157 -2.19 -25.25 -5.75
N SER A 158 -1.37 -24.25 -5.37
CA SER A 158 -0.81 -24.13 -4.03
C SER A 158 -1.44 -22.97 -3.23
N LYS A 159 -1.49 -23.17 -1.91
CA LYS A 159 -1.98 -22.20 -0.92
C LYS A 159 -0.82 -21.42 -0.31
N PRO A 160 -1.06 -20.23 0.31
CA PRO A 160 0.00 -19.40 0.88
C PRO A 160 0.96 -20.12 1.82
N HIS A 161 0.49 -21.02 2.66
CA HIS A 161 1.35 -21.76 3.61
C HIS A 161 2.38 -22.70 2.96
N GLN A 162 2.27 -22.95 1.65
CA GLN A 162 3.22 -23.75 0.86
C GLN A 162 4.35 -22.91 0.24
N PHE A 163 4.33 -21.59 0.50
CA PHE A 163 5.32 -20.63 0.02
C PHE A 163 6.16 -20.10 1.19
N SER A 164 7.42 -19.71 0.91
CA SER A 164 8.27 -19.04 1.90
C SER A 164 7.75 -17.64 2.24
N GLY A 165 8.21 -17.04 3.35
CA GLY A 165 7.85 -15.67 3.72
C GLY A 165 8.13 -14.65 2.62
N GLY A 166 9.30 -14.72 1.98
CA GLY A 166 9.66 -13.87 0.85
C GLY A 166 8.79 -14.11 -0.39
N GLN A 167 8.38 -15.36 -0.65
CA GLN A 167 7.42 -15.66 -1.72
C GLN A 167 6.03 -15.12 -1.38
N CYS A 168 5.56 -15.23 -0.12
CA CYS A 168 4.29 -14.62 0.31
C CYS A 168 4.32 -13.10 0.16
N GLN A 169 5.47 -12.45 0.43
CA GLN A 169 5.63 -11.02 0.18
C GLN A 169 5.49 -10.68 -1.30
N ARG A 170 6.12 -11.44 -2.20
CA ARG A 170 6.00 -11.28 -3.64
C ARG A 170 4.56 -11.48 -4.12
N ILE A 171 3.84 -12.44 -3.55
CA ILE A 171 2.40 -12.66 -3.82
C ILE A 171 1.56 -11.46 -3.35
N SER A 172 1.86 -10.88 -2.19
CA SER A 172 1.19 -9.67 -1.69
C SER A 172 1.43 -8.47 -2.62
N ILE A 173 2.66 -8.33 -3.13
CA ILE A 173 3.01 -7.32 -4.15
C ILE A 173 2.19 -7.56 -5.42
N ALA A 174 2.14 -8.79 -5.95
CA ALA A 174 1.36 -9.13 -7.14
C ALA A 174 -0.12 -8.78 -6.99
N ARG A 175 -0.73 -9.11 -5.84
CA ARG A 175 -2.11 -8.76 -5.53
C ARG A 175 -2.36 -7.25 -5.53
N SER A 176 -1.38 -6.46 -5.07
CA SER A 176 -1.47 -5.01 -5.05
C SER A 176 -1.33 -4.39 -6.45
N LEU A 177 -0.56 -5.04 -7.34
CA LEU A 177 -0.30 -4.57 -8.70
C LEU A 177 -1.43 -4.86 -9.69
N VAL A 178 -2.21 -5.91 -9.46
CA VAL A 178 -3.15 -6.47 -10.46
C VAL A 178 -4.21 -5.48 -10.94
N LEU A 179 -4.56 -4.46 -10.14
CA LEU A 179 -5.47 -3.38 -10.53
C LEU A 179 -4.76 -2.22 -11.25
N ASN A 180 -3.47 -2.34 -11.52
CA ASN A 180 -2.64 -1.29 -12.12
C ASN A 180 -2.76 0.05 -11.36
N PRO A 181 -2.38 0.09 -10.06
CA PRO A 181 -2.48 1.30 -9.25
C PRO A 181 -1.50 2.37 -9.71
N GLN A 182 -1.76 3.63 -9.33
CA GLN A 182 -0.84 4.75 -9.53
C GLN A 182 0.15 4.89 -8.36
N MET A 183 -0.25 4.43 -7.17
CA MET A 183 0.56 4.51 -5.95
C MET A 183 0.43 3.25 -5.11
N ILE A 184 1.55 2.84 -4.51
CA ILE A 184 1.59 1.76 -3.52
C ILE A 184 2.22 2.30 -2.23
N ILE A 185 1.54 2.06 -1.11
CA ILE A 185 2.05 2.31 0.23
C ILE A 185 2.62 0.99 0.75
N CYS A 186 3.91 0.95 1.04
CA CYS A 186 4.61 -0.21 1.57
C CYS A 186 4.80 -0.02 3.08
N ASP A 187 3.98 -0.68 3.91
CA ASP A 187 4.04 -0.59 5.37
C ASP A 187 4.99 -1.65 5.90
N GLU A 188 6.25 -1.27 6.13
CA GLU A 188 7.35 -2.15 6.59
C GLU A 188 7.47 -3.46 5.78
N PRO A 189 7.54 -3.41 4.44
CA PRO A 189 7.33 -4.56 3.56
C PRO A 189 8.40 -5.64 3.68
N VAL A 190 9.48 -5.39 4.41
CA VAL A 190 10.62 -6.31 4.54
C VAL A 190 10.99 -6.65 5.99
N SER A 191 10.31 -6.06 6.98
CA SER A 191 10.69 -6.17 8.40
C SER A 191 10.64 -7.61 8.95
N ALA A 192 9.79 -8.47 8.40
CA ALA A 192 9.62 -9.87 8.80
C ALA A 192 10.50 -10.86 7.98
N LEU A 193 11.40 -10.37 7.12
CA LEU A 193 12.18 -11.18 6.19
C LEU A 193 13.67 -11.20 6.57
N ASP A 194 14.37 -12.27 6.20
CA ASP A 194 15.82 -12.36 6.31
C ASP A 194 16.52 -11.31 5.45
N VAL A 195 17.68 -10.79 5.88
CA VAL A 195 18.42 -9.69 5.23
C VAL A 195 18.65 -9.94 3.73
N SER A 196 18.99 -11.16 3.32
CA SER A 196 19.20 -11.52 1.92
C SER A 196 17.92 -11.43 1.08
N VAL A 197 16.76 -11.72 1.68
CA VAL A 197 15.44 -11.64 1.03
C VAL A 197 14.93 -10.21 1.02
N GLN A 198 15.25 -9.41 2.03
CA GLN A 198 14.90 -7.98 2.09
C GLN A 198 15.43 -7.25 0.85
N ALA A 199 16.72 -7.40 0.54
CA ALA A 199 17.33 -6.76 -0.63
C ALA A 199 16.65 -7.17 -1.95
N GLN A 200 16.27 -8.44 -2.09
CA GLN A 200 15.56 -8.93 -3.27
C GLN A 200 14.16 -8.30 -3.43
N VAL A 201 13.42 -8.13 -2.32
CA VAL A 201 12.08 -7.50 -2.34
C VAL A 201 12.17 -6.01 -2.63
N VAL A 202 13.17 -5.31 -2.06
CA VAL A 202 13.38 -3.87 -2.35
C VAL A 202 13.74 -3.67 -3.81
N ASN A 203 14.68 -4.45 -4.38
CA ASN A 203 15.04 -4.38 -5.79
C ASN A 203 13.84 -4.68 -6.69
N LEU A 204 13.04 -5.70 -6.35
CA LEU A 204 11.81 -6.01 -7.08
C LEU A 204 10.85 -4.82 -7.10
N LEU A 205 10.62 -4.15 -5.98
CA LEU A 205 9.74 -2.96 -5.91
C LEU A 205 10.29 -1.80 -6.76
N GLU A 206 11.60 -1.59 -6.79
CA GLU A 206 12.23 -0.57 -7.64
C GLU A 206 12.10 -0.90 -9.14
N ASP A 207 12.24 -2.16 -9.53
CA ASP A 207 12.07 -2.60 -10.91
C ASP A 207 10.60 -2.45 -11.36
N LEU A 208 9.67 -2.91 -10.54
CA LEU A 208 8.22 -2.76 -10.78
C LEU A 208 7.80 -1.27 -10.84
N LYS A 209 8.39 -0.42 -9.98
CA LYS A 209 8.16 1.02 -10.03
C LYS A 209 8.52 1.60 -11.40
N LYS A 210 9.67 1.23 -11.96
CA LYS A 210 10.12 1.71 -13.28
C LYS A 210 9.24 1.17 -14.40
N GLU A 211 8.91 -0.12 -14.34
CA GLU A 211 8.12 -0.80 -15.37
C GLU A 211 6.67 -0.32 -15.43
N PHE A 212 6.03 -0.16 -14.28
CA PHE A 212 4.62 0.23 -14.17
C PHE A 212 4.40 1.73 -13.94
N GLY A 213 5.47 2.53 -13.84
CA GLY A 213 5.38 3.97 -13.57
C GLY A 213 4.78 4.32 -12.19
N LEU A 214 5.05 3.50 -11.19
CA LEU A 214 4.45 3.61 -9.86
C LEU A 214 5.06 4.76 -9.04
N THR A 215 4.24 5.32 -8.17
CA THR A 215 4.67 6.16 -7.05
C THR A 215 4.68 5.31 -5.79
N LEU A 216 5.71 5.42 -4.95
CA LEU A 216 5.84 4.62 -3.74
C LEU A 216 5.89 5.50 -2.49
N ILE A 217 5.19 5.09 -1.44
CA ILE A 217 5.46 5.52 -0.06
C ILE A 217 6.04 4.32 0.67
N PHE A 218 7.28 4.43 1.13
CA PHE A 218 7.99 3.35 1.80
C PHE A 218 8.11 3.67 3.29
N ILE A 219 7.41 2.92 4.12
CA ILE A 219 7.48 3.05 5.58
C ILE A 219 8.51 2.05 6.08
N ALA A 220 9.52 2.55 6.81
CA ALA A 220 10.58 1.73 7.39
C ALA A 220 10.85 2.12 8.85
N HIS A 221 11.53 1.22 9.55
CA HIS A 221 11.95 1.44 10.94
C HIS A 221 13.26 2.24 10.98
N ASP A 222 14.19 1.92 10.08
CA ASP A 222 15.52 2.52 9.86
C ASP A 222 15.83 2.63 8.38
#